data_050de4019e3f6ed3cb73ddb833471259
#
_entry.id   050de4019e3f6ed3cb73ddb833471259
#
_cell.length_a   1.000
_cell.length_b   1.000
_cell.length_c   1.000
_cell.angle_alpha   90.00
_cell.angle_beta   90.00
_cell.angle_gamma   90.00
#
_symmetry.space_group_name_H-M   'P 1'
#
loop_
_entity.id
_entity.type
_entity.pdbx_description
1 polymer ?
#
loop_
_entity_poly.entity_id
_entity_poly.type
_entity_poly.pdbx_seq_one_letter_code
_entity_poly.pdbx_strand_id
1 'polypeptide(L)'
;MSTTSTLRRTKSARLHASAWGAIGTTVRIVVTDASQLDSARAMLADDLAILDAACSRFRPDSELMQLRANAGQPTTISPVLAGAIRAALRGAQLTDGDVDPTLGRAIETLGYDRDFATVPTHGGALRVTIRHIPRWRQIELDEAACLLTVPVGMRLDLGATAKAWAADRSAERIAEALSCGVLVSLGGDIAVAGEAPRGGWSIRVQDVTGDPHTPSAGPSGLIAITKGGLATSSTTARRWQRGGDIMHHILDPRTGRPADSIWRTVSVAAGSALDALSLIHI
;
A
#
# COMPACT_ATOMS: atom_id res chain seq x y z
N MET A 1 21.39 -54.44 -18.27
CA MET A 1 21.38 -53.76 -16.96
C MET A 1 20.60 -52.48 -17.14
N SER A 2 19.34 -52.48 -16.72
CA SER A 2 18.43 -51.34 -16.90
C SER A 2 18.40 -50.54 -15.60
N THR A 3 18.93 -49.34 -15.62
CA THR A 3 18.93 -48.40 -14.45
C THR A 3 17.61 -47.62 -14.45
N THR A 4 16.68 -48.08 -13.64
CA THR A 4 15.43 -47.37 -13.39
C THR A 4 15.73 -46.17 -12.48
N SER A 5 15.79 -44.95 -13.05
CA SER A 5 15.90 -43.70 -12.31
C SER A 5 14.53 -43.41 -11.67
N THR A 6 14.45 -43.61 -10.35
CA THR A 6 13.28 -43.26 -9.55
C THR A 6 13.25 -41.74 -9.38
N LEU A 7 12.45 -41.06 -10.20
CA LEU A 7 12.09 -39.66 -10.01
C LEU A 7 11.38 -39.52 -8.66
N ARG A 8 12.10 -39.04 -7.64
CA ARG A 8 11.50 -38.58 -6.39
C ARG A 8 10.50 -37.47 -6.72
N ARG A 9 9.21 -37.79 -6.61
CA ARG A 9 8.14 -36.77 -6.54
C ARG A 9 8.37 -35.97 -5.27
N THR A 10 9.08 -34.87 -5.39
CA THR A 10 9.15 -33.85 -4.32
C THR A 10 7.73 -33.32 -4.11
N LYS A 11 7.18 -33.54 -2.91
CA LYS A 11 5.91 -32.95 -2.48
C LYS A 11 5.97 -31.44 -2.74
N SER A 12 4.99 -30.91 -3.47
CA SER A 12 4.75 -29.46 -3.55
C SER A 12 4.69 -28.93 -2.12
N ALA A 13 5.55 -27.99 -1.77
CA ALA A 13 5.55 -27.38 -0.45
C ALA A 13 4.14 -26.80 -0.21
N ARG A 14 3.49 -27.25 0.86
CA ARG A 14 2.15 -26.77 1.22
C ARG A 14 2.32 -25.37 1.79
N LEU A 15 1.69 -24.38 1.17
CA LEU A 15 1.70 -22.99 1.66
C LEU A 15 0.72 -22.84 2.83
N HIS A 16 1.11 -22.04 3.83
CA HIS A 16 0.33 -21.79 5.03
C HIS A 16 0.02 -20.31 5.12
N ALA A 17 -1.24 -19.96 5.40
CA ALA A 17 -1.72 -18.60 5.30
C ALA A 17 -2.57 -18.20 6.50
N SER A 18 -2.51 -16.93 6.86
CA SER A 18 -3.42 -16.25 7.80
C SER A 18 -3.91 -14.96 7.17
N ALA A 19 -5.16 -14.57 7.47
CA ALA A 19 -5.75 -13.31 6.99
C ALA A 19 -6.60 -12.67 8.09
N TRP A 20 -6.57 -11.31 8.15
CA TRP A 20 -7.36 -10.51 9.10
C TRP A 20 -7.55 -9.08 8.58
N GLY A 21 -8.37 -8.29 9.27
CA GLY A 21 -8.54 -6.86 9.00
C GLY A 21 -7.56 -6.03 9.80
N ALA A 22 -6.81 -5.11 9.16
CA ALA A 22 -6.00 -4.08 9.82
C ALA A 22 -5.79 -2.88 8.89
N ILE A 23 -5.47 -1.71 9.44
CA ILE A 23 -5.17 -0.48 8.68
C ILE A 23 -6.18 -0.17 7.55
N GLY A 24 -7.47 -0.42 7.81
CA GLY A 24 -8.56 -0.18 6.84
C GLY A 24 -8.53 -1.09 5.60
N THR A 25 -7.91 -2.28 5.68
CA THR A 25 -7.85 -3.24 4.57
C THR A 25 -7.76 -4.69 5.05
N THR A 26 -7.87 -5.63 4.11
CA THR A 26 -7.54 -7.03 4.36
C THR A 26 -6.04 -7.23 4.33
N VAL A 27 -5.51 -7.84 5.37
CA VAL A 27 -4.12 -8.27 5.50
C VAL A 27 -4.06 -9.77 5.31
N ARG A 28 -3.07 -10.23 4.55
CA ARG A 28 -2.79 -11.66 4.38
C ARG A 28 -1.29 -11.91 4.44
N ILE A 29 -0.89 -12.93 5.17
CA ILE A 29 0.48 -13.46 5.16
C ILE A 29 0.44 -14.92 4.73
N VAL A 30 1.42 -15.31 3.91
CA VAL A 30 1.61 -16.70 3.48
C VAL A 30 3.08 -17.06 3.68
N VAL A 31 3.33 -18.23 4.26
CA VAL A 31 4.69 -18.73 4.51
C VAL A 31 4.89 -20.12 3.90
N THR A 32 6.14 -20.44 3.56
CA THR A 32 6.53 -21.75 3.04
C THR A 32 6.71 -22.80 4.15
N ASP A 33 6.90 -22.38 5.42
CA ASP A 33 7.04 -23.24 6.59
C ASP A 33 5.84 -23.05 7.55
N ALA A 34 5.08 -24.11 7.77
CA ALA A 34 3.92 -24.12 8.67
C ALA A 34 4.24 -23.71 10.09
N SER A 35 5.41 -24.12 10.60
CA SER A 35 5.82 -23.84 11.99
C SER A 35 6.08 -22.37 12.25
N GLN A 36 6.28 -21.58 11.21
CA GLN A 36 6.57 -20.15 11.28
C GLN A 36 5.33 -19.25 11.12
N LEU A 37 4.15 -19.81 10.80
CA LEU A 37 2.98 -18.99 10.46
C LEU A 37 2.54 -18.06 11.59
N ASP A 38 2.48 -18.57 12.84
CA ASP A 38 2.03 -17.78 13.98
C ASP A 38 3.03 -16.66 14.32
N SER A 39 4.33 -16.98 14.28
CA SER A 39 5.40 -15.99 14.48
C SER A 39 5.38 -14.91 13.39
N ALA A 40 5.24 -15.32 12.11
CA ALA A 40 5.15 -14.40 10.98
C ALA A 40 3.93 -13.48 11.09
N ARG A 41 2.78 -14.04 11.50
CA ARG A 41 1.55 -13.26 11.72
C ARG A 41 1.72 -12.24 12.85
N ALA A 42 2.32 -12.63 13.97
CA ALA A 42 2.57 -11.73 15.11
C ALA A 42 3.51 -10.58 14.68
N MET A 43 4.63 -10.91 14.03
CA MET A 43 5.58 -9.90 13.53
C MET A 43 4.94 -8.91 12.57
N LEU A 44 4.10 -9.38 11.62
CA LEU A 44 3.38 -8.50 10.71
C LEU A 44 2.35 -7.64 11.44
N ALA A 45 1.62 -8.18 12.42
CA ALA A 45 0.66 -7.42 13.20
C ALA A 45 1.33 -6.27 13.99
N ASP A 46 2.50 -6.52 14.56
CA ASP A 46 3.30 -5.51 15.26
C ASP A 46 3.79 -4.42 14.29
N ASP A 47 4.31 -4.80 13.10
CA ASP A 47 4.72 -3.83 12.08
C ASP A 47 3.56 -2.93 11.65
N LEU A 48 2.36 -3.49 11.47
CA LEU A 48 1.20 -2.71 11.05
C LEU A 48 0.68 -1.80 12.17
N ALA A 49 0.78 -2.21 13.43
CA ALA A 49 0.43 -1.35 14.57
C ALA A 49 1.37 -0.14 14.66
N ILE A 50 2.68 -0.35 14.46
CA ILE A 50 3.68 0.73 14.43
C ILE A 50 3.44 1.64 13.23
N LEU A 51 3.16 1.07 12.04
CA LEU A 51 2.85 1.85 10.84
C LEU A 51 1.61 2.72 11.04
N ASP A 52 0.54 2.17 11.62
CA ASP A 52 -0.70 2.91 11.87
C ASP A 52 -0.49 4.06 12.85
N ALA A 53 0.27 3.84 13.92
CA ALA A 53 0.63 4.89 14.89
C ALA A 53 1.48 6.00 14.26
N ALA A 54 2.37 5.66 13.33
CA ALA A 54 3.24 6.63 12.66
C ALA A 54 2.51 7.35 11.50
N CYS A 55 1.82 6.64 10.62
CA CYS A 55 1.46 7.11 9.29
C CYS A 55 -0.05 7.34 9.07
N SER A 56 -0.92 6.98 10.02
CA SER A 56 -2.37 7.08 9.84
C SER A 56 -2.82 8.54 9.80
N ARG A 57 -3.52 8.94 8.74
CA ARG A 57 -4.17 10.26 8.67
C ARG A 57 -5.53 10.32 9.36
N PHE A 58 -6.01 9.17 9.84
CA PHE A 58 -7.31 9.03 10.49
C PHE A 58 -7.23 8.98 12.03
N ARG A 59 -6.04 8.72 12.55
CA ARG A 59 -5.75 8.72 13.98
C ARG A 59 -5.25 10.08 14.43
N PRO A 60 -5.98 10.81 15.31
CA PRO A 60 -5.55 12.11 15.80
C PRO A 60 -4.20 12.07 16.55
N ASP A 61 -3.89 10.93 17.16
CA ASP A 61 -2.68 10.66 17.94
C ASP A 61 -1.53 10.09 17.08
N SER A 62 -1.70 9.92 15.77
CA SER A 62 -0.61 9.49 14.91
C SER A 62 0.46 10.56 14.79
N GLU A 63 1.69 10.12 14.59
CA GLU A 63 2.83 11.02 14.42
C GLU A 63 2.66 11.95 13.20
N LEU A 64 2.13 11.41 12.08
CA LEU A 64 1.79 12.18 10.88
C LEU A 64 0.81 13.32 11.17
N MET A 65 -0.18 13.08 12.02
CA MET A 65 -1.16 14.12 12.38
C MET A 65 -0.56 15.17 13.31
N GLN A 66 0.34 14.79 14.20
CA GLN A 66 1.04 15.71 15.12
C GLN A 66 1.97 16.67 14.37
N LEU A 67 2.52 16.30 13.20
CA LEU A 67 3.32 17.21 12.36
C LEU A 67 2.59 18.49 11.97
N ARG A 68 1.25 18.48 11.96
CA ARG A 68 0.44 19.67 11.62
C ARG A 68 0.66 20.85 12.58
N ALA A 69 0.98 20.58 13.84
CA ALA A 69 1.26 21.60 14.85
C ALA A 69 2.61 22.28 14.63
N ASN A 70 3.56 21.58 13.98
CA ASN A 70 4.94 22.05 13.78
C ASN A 70 5.24 22.41 12.31
N ALA A 71 4.20 22.68 11.51
CA ALA A 71 4.36 22.98 10.09
C ALA A 71 5.34 24.15 9.86
N GLY A 72 6.29 23.97 8.98
CA GLY A 72 7.36 24.92 8.67
C GLY A 72 8.58 24.84 9.60
N GLN A 73 8.58 23.96 10.59
CA GLN A 73 9.71 23.75 11.50
C GLN A 73 10.28 22.34 11.37
N PRO A 74 11.61 22.16 11.46
CA PRO A 74 12.21 20.84 11.55
C PRO A 74 11.67 20.10 12.79
N THR A 75 11.12 18.92 12.58
CA THR A 75 10.50 18.10 13.62
C THR A 75 11.15 16.73 13.63
N THR A 76 11.54 16.25 14.80
CA THR A 76 12.03 14.87 14.97
C THR A 76 10.89 13.90 14.79
N ILE A 77 11.13 12.86 13.98
CA ILE A 77 10.16 11.83 13.65
C ILE A 77 10.74 10.43 13.89
N SER A 78 9.85 9.43 14.00
CA SER A 78 10.30 8.05 14.13
C SER A 78 10.98 7.54 12.85
N PRO A 79 11.88 6.55 12.94
CA PRO A 79 12.47 5.90 11.77
C PRO A 79 11.42 5.28 10.83
N VAL A 80 10.26 4.86 11.37
CA VAL A 80 9.17 4.30 10.57
C VAL A 80 8.51 5.39 9.74
N LEU A 81 8.20 6.56 10.32
CA LEU A 81 7.64 7.68 9.57
C LEU A 81 8.66 8.21 8.56
N ALA A 82 9.94 8.33 8.92
CA ALA A 82 11.00 8.74 8.01
C ALA A 82 11.09 7.81 6.78
N GLY A 83 11.08 6.50 6.98
CA GLY A 83 11.08 5.51 5.90
C GLY A 83 9.83 5.60 5.01
N ALA A 84 8.65 5.79 5.60
CA ALA A 84 7.40 5.95 4.85
C ALA A 84 7.39 7.26 4.02
N ILE A 85 7.90 8.37 4.57
CA ILE A 85 8.05 9.64 3.84
C ILE A 85 9.06 9.48 2.70
N ARG A 86 10.22 8.86 2.95
CA ARG A 86 11.20 8.57 1.90
C ARG A 86 10.57 7.75 0.76
N ALA A 87 9.81 6.71 1.10
CA ALA A 87 9.11 5.89 0.11
C ALA A 87 8.11 6.72 -0.72
N ALA A 88 7.37 7.63 -0.07
CA ALA A 88 6.43 8.51 -0.75
C ALA A 88 7.14 9.52 -1.67
N LEU A 89 8.24 10.12 -1.22
CA LEU A 89 9.07 11.01 -2.04
C LEU A 89 9.72 10.27 -3.22
N ARG A 90 10.18 9.02 -3.02
CA ARG A 90 10.65 8.17 -4.11
C ARG A 90 9.55 7.92 -5.15
N GLY A 91 8.32 7.58 -4.71
CA GLY A 91 7.17 7.44 -5.61
C GLY A 91 6.92 8.71 -6.42
N ALA A 92 6.93 9.88 -5.77
CA ALA A 92 6.76 11.16 -6.43
C ALA A 92 7.89 11.46 -7.44
N GLN A 93 9.13 11.12 -7.12
CA GLN A 93 10.27 11.28 -8.03
C GLN A 93 10.17 10.38 -9.26
N LEU A 94 9.82 9.11 -9.09
CA LEU A 94 9.71 8.13 -10.18
C LEU A 94 8.59 8.46 -11.16
N THR A 95 7.53 9.14 -10.69
CA THR A 95 6.32 9.44 -11.46
C THR A 95 6.22 10.92 -11.85
N ASP A 96 7.27 11.70 -11.62
CA ASP A 96 7.28 13.17 -11.77
C ASP A 96 6.08 13.86 -11.09
N GLY A 97 5.63 13.30 -9.97
CA GLY A 97 4.56 13.82 -9.12
C GLY A 97 3.16 13.27 -9.40
N ASP A 98 2.97 12.30 -10.30
CA ASP A 98 1.67 11.62 -10.45
C ASP A 98 1.28 10.85 -9.19
N VAL A 99 2.26 10.37 -8.41
CA VAL A 99 2.08 9.92 -7.04
C VAL A 99 2.56 11.02 -6.10
N ASP A 100 1.65 11.86 -5.62
CA ASP A 100 1.98 13.06 -4.81
C ASP A 100 1.53 12.89 -3.36
N PRO A 101 2.46 12.81 -2.38
CA PRO A 101 2.12 12.69 -0.97
C PRO A 101 1.51 13.97 -0.37
N THR A 102 1.42 15.08 -1.11
CA THR A 102 0.89 16.35 -0.61
C THR A 102 -0.61 16.55 -0.88
N LEU A 103 -1.29 15.54 -1.39
CA LEU A 103 -2.73 15.57 -1.70
C LEU A 103 -3.66 15.44 -0.49
N GLY A 104 -3.13 15.37 0.75
CA GLY A 104 -3.93 15.16 1.95
C GLY A 104 -5.06 16.17 2.13
N ARG A 105 -4.83 17.47 1.81
CA ARG A 105 -5.88 18.49 1.87
C ARG A 105 -6.95 18.30 0.78
N ALA A 106 -6.55 17.91 -0.42
CA ALA A 106 -7.46 17.70 -1.53
C ALA A 106 -8.43 16.56 -1.22
N ILE A 107 -7.91 15.41 -0.78
CA ILE A 107 -8.73 14.23 -0.50
C ILE A 107 -9.65 14.43 0.71
N GLU A 108 -9.21 15.15 1.76
CA GLU A 108 -10.05 15.54 2.89
C GLU A 108 -11.20 16.46 2.44
N THR A 109 -10.91 17.44 1.58
CA THR A 109 -11.91 18.37 1.03
C THR A 109 -12.96 17.66 0.20
N LEU A 110 -12.59 16.61 -0.53
CA LEU A 110 -13.51 15.78 -1.29
C LEU A 110 -14.37 14.85 -0.41
N GLY A 111 -14.12 14.82 0.91
CA GLY A 111 -14.93 14.11 1.90
C GLY A 111 -14.41 12.73 2.31
N TYR A 112 -13.17 12.39 1.94
CA TYR A 112 -12.49 11.22 2.46
C TYR A 112 -11.55 11.63 3.60
N ASP A 113 -12.14 12.08 4.71
CA ASP A 113 -11.48 12.64 5.89
C ASP A 113 -11.40 11.68 7.09
N ARG A 114 -11.94 10.46 6.94
CA ARG A 114 -12.06 9.42 7.98
C ARG A 114 -11.90 8.04 7.38
N ASP A 115 -11.90 7.00 8.23
CA ASP A 115 -11.89 5.61 7.73
C ASP A 115 -12.98 5.42 6.68
N PHE A 116 -12.61 4.77 5.56
CA PHE A 116 -13.52 4.65 4.40
C PHE A 116 -14.82 3.93 4.76
N ALA A 117 -14.79 2.98 5.69
CA ALA A 117 -16.00 2.29 6.17
C ALA A 117 -17.02 3.24 6.81
N THR A 118 -16.58 4.43 7.26
CA THR A 118 -17.43 5.46 7.90
C THR A 118 -17.69 6.67 7.00
N VAL A 119 -17.14 6.70 5.78
CA VAL A 119 -17.42 7.76 4.80
C VAL A 119 -18.87 7.63 4.33
N PRO A 120 -19.69 8.68 4.45
CA PRO A 120 -21.07 8.63 3.92
C PRO A 120 -21.05 8.37 2.42
N THR A 121 -21.86 7.40 1.99
CA THR A 121 -22.01 7.05 0.56
C THR A 121 -22.52 8.22 -0.26
N HIS A 122 -23.27 9.14 0.35
CA HIS A 122 -23.85 10.33 -0.27
C HIS A 122 -23.56 11.56 0.59
N GLY A 123 -23.27 12.68 -0.03
CA GLY A 123 -23.04 13.97 0.63
C GLY A 123 -23.51 15.14 -0.24
N GLY A 124 -23.68 16.31 0.38
CA GLY A 124 -24.07 17.55 -0.32
C GLY A 124 -23.07 17.95 -1.40
N ALA A 125 -23.53 18.81 -2.32
CA ALA A 125 -22.68 19.36 -3.37
C ALA A 125 -21.49 20.14 -2.76
N LEU A 126 -20.29 19.91 -3.27
CA LEU A 126 -19.11 20.67 -2.92
C LEU A 126 -18.98 21.84 -3.92
N ARG A 127 -19.11 23.06 -3.42
CA ARG A 127 -18.71 24.27 -4.16
C ARG A 127 -17.29 24.66 -3.75
N VAL A 128 -16.30 23.87 -4.14
CA VAL A 128 -14.89 24.11 -3.77
C VAL A 128 -14.07 24.21 -5.05
N THR A 129 -13.30 25.27 -5.15
CA THR A 129 -12.21 25.36 -6.13
C THR A 129 -10.97 24.79 -5.48
N ILE A 130 -10.58 23.58 -5.87
CA ILE A 130 -9.31 23.00 -5.44
C ILE A 130 -8.24 23.54 -6.38
N ARG A 131 -7.31 24.31 -5.85
CA ARG A 131 -6.03 24.62 -6.48
C ARG A 131 -4.97 23.80 -5.77
N HIS A 132 -4.63 22.66 -6.33
CA HIS A 132 -3.48 21.91 -5.87
C HIS A 132 -2.26 22.34 -6.69
N ILE A 133 -1.19 22.69 -5.98
CA ILE A 133 0.12 22.94 -6.59
C ILE A 133 1.00 21.82 -6.03
N PRO A 134 1.50 20.90 -6.87
CA PRO A 134 2.42 19.85 -6.43
C PRO A 134 3.64 20.49 -5.75
N ARG A 135 3.82 20.20 -4.46
CA ARG A 135 4.86 20.83 -3.65
C ARG A 135 5.73 19.79 -2.93
N TRP A 136 5.67 18.53 -3.32
CA TRP A 136 6.43 17.44 -2.70
C TRP A 136 7.95 17.71 -2.67
N ARG A 137 8.47 18.45 -3.66
CA ARG A 137 9.89 18.86 -3.71
C ARG A 137 10.28 19.86 -2.60
N GLN A 138 9.31 20.42 -1.89
CA GLN A 138 9.54 21.34 -0.77
C GLN A 138 9.55 20.63 0.59
N ILE A 139 9.32 19.33 0.61
CA ILE A 139 9.47 18.50 1.80
C ILE A 139 10.96 18.26 2.01
N GLU A 140 11.47 18.61 3.17
CA GLU A 140 12.87 18.39 3.54
C GLU A 140 12.93 17.23 4.54
N LEU A 141 13.60 16.15 4.16
CA LEU A 141 13.80 14.96 4.99
C LEU A 141 15.30 14.70 5.15
N ASP A 142 15.79 14.81 6.38
CA ASP A 142 17.06 14.22 6.80
C ASP A 142 16.75 12.85 7.44
N GLU A 143 16.91 11.79 6.67
CA GLU A 143 16.60 10.43 7.11
C GLU A 143 17.58 9.97 8.20
N ALA A 144 18.86 10.37 8.12
CA ALA A 144 19.87 9.96 9.08
C ALA A 144 19.64 10.59 10.46
N ALA A 145 19.19 11.84 10.48
CA ALA A 145 18.84 12.56 11.71
C ALA A 145 17.37 12.35 12.12
N CYS A 146 16.57 11.67 11.31
CA CYS A 146 15.12 11.56 11.48
C CYS A 146 14.45 12.93 11.67
N LEU A 147 14.84 13.94 10.87
CA LEU A 147 14.28 15.29 10.88
C LEU A 147 13.45 15.52 9.62
N LEU A 148 12.24 16.03 9.80
CA LEU A 148 11.31 16.34 8.72
C LEU A 148 10.81 17.78 8.83
N THR A 149 10.89 18.53 7.72
CA THR A 149 10.22 19.82 7.58
C THR A 149 9.12 19.72 6.54
N VAL A 150 7.88 19.97 6.97
CA VAL A 150 6.70 20.05 6.10
C VAL A 150 6.27 21.49 5.99
N PRO A 151 6.21 22.09 4.78
CA PRO A 151 5.80 23.49 4.60
C PRO A 151 4.44 23.82 5.22
N VAL A 152 4.30 25.06 5.69
CA VAL A 152 3.03 25.56 6.23
C VAL A 152 1.89 25.40 5.22
N GLY A 153 0.74 24.89 5.68
CA GLY A 153 -0.45 24.68 4.87
C GLY A 153 -0.43 23.41 4.01
N MET A 154 0.68 22.66 4.00
CA MET A 154 0.76 21.34 3.37
C MET A 154 0.19 20.27 4.31
N ARG A 155 -0.52 19.29 3.72
CA ARG A 155 -1.01 18.11 4.43
C ARG A 155 -0.57 16.87 3.70
N LEU A 156 0.15 16.02 4.40
CA LEU A 156 0.62 14.76 3.85
C LEU A 156 -0.47 13.69 3.88
N ASP A 157 -0.50 12.87 2.85
CA ASP A 157 -1.25 11.62 2.77
C ASP A 157 -0.31 10.53 2.23
N LEU A 158 -0.03 9.53 3.05
CA LEU A 158 0.82 8.41 2.70
C LEU A 158 0.00 7.18 2.25
N GLY A 159 -1.31 7.33 2.13
CA GLY A 159 -2.24 6.22 1.83
C GLY A 159 -1.96 5.51 0.50
N ALA A 160 -1.36 6.20 -0.47
CA ALA A 160 -0.94 5.58 -1.72
C ALA A 160 0.27 4.63 -1.52
N THR A 161 1.30 5.05 -0.78
CA THR A 161 2.61 4.38 -0.79
C THR A 161 2.91 3.58 0.49
N ALA A 162 2.34 3.97 1.64
CA ALA A 162 2.69 3.40 2.93
C ALA A 162 2.41 1.89 3.03
N LYS A 163 1.31 1.39 2.42
CA LYS A 163 1.00 -0.04 2.44
C LYS A 163 1.97 -0.85 1.58
N ALA A 164 2.28 -0.38 0.37
CA ALA A 164 3.23 -1.05 -0.51
C ALA A 164 4.61 -1.12 0.12
N TRP A 165 5.10 0.01 0.67
CA TRP A 165 6.36 0.05 1.42
C TRP A 165 6.37 -0.85 2.65
N ALA A 166 5.26 -0.89 3.41
CA ALA A 166 5.16 -1.77 4.58
C ALA A 166 5.15 -3.24 4.17
N ALA A 167 4.49 -3.59 3.05
CA ALA A 167 4.52 -4.96 2.53
C ALA A 167 5.94 -5.40 2.19
N ASP A 168 6.70 -4.56 1.46
CA ASP A 168 8.10 -4.83 1.12
C ASP A 168 8.94 -5.03 2.38
N ARG A 169 8.94 -4.04 3.29
CA ARG A 169 9.72 -4.05 4.51
C ARG A 169 9.39 -5.24 5.42
N SER A 170 8.09 -5.53 5.60
CA SER A 170 7.67 -6.63 6.48
C SER A 170 7.97 -7.99 5.88
N ALA A 171 7.81 -8.16 4.56
CA ALA A 171 8.16 -9.41 3.89
C ALA A 171 9.65 -9.73 4.05
N GLU A 172 10.53 -8.75 3.80
CA GLU A 172 11.99 -8.88 3.95
C GLU A 172 12.37 -9.22 5.40
N ARG A 173 11.90 -8.41 6.37
CA ARG A 173 12.21 -8.60 7.79
C ARG A 173 11.75 -9.96 8.32
N ILE A 174 10.56 -10.40 7.95
CA ILE A 174 10.00 -11.67 8.42
C ILE A 174 10.75 -12.84 7.75
N ALA A 175 11.03 -12.77 6.46
CA ALA A 175 11.79 -13.80 5.75
C ALA A 175 13.20 -13.99 6.32
N GLU A 176 13.89 -12.88 6.63
CA GLU A 176 15.20 -12.90 7.27
C GLU A 176 15.14 -13.52 8.67
N ALA A 177 14.23 -13.04 9.51
CA ALA A 177 14.11 -13.50 10.89
C ALA A 177 13.72 -14.99 11.02
N LEU A 178 12.84 -15.47 10.13
CA LEU A 178 12.29 -16.81 10.21
C LEU A 178 12.91 -17.80 9.19
N SER A 179 13.84 -17.34 8.35
CA SER A 179 14.54 -18.14 7.34
C SER A 179 13.58 -18.95 6.45
N CYS A 180 12.44 -18.39 6.07
CA CYS A 180 11.44 -19.04 5.22
C CYS A 180 10.95 -18.08 4.11
N GLY A 181 10.29 -18.63 3.09
CA GLY A 181 9.62 -17.82 2.08
C GLY A 181 8.37 -17.17 2.65
N VAL A 182 8.18 -15.89 2.34
CA VAL A 182 7.08 -15.05 2.84
C VAL A 182 6.42 -14.28 1.71
N LEU A 183 5.09 -14.25 1.71
CA LEU A 183 4.28 -13.33 0.94
C LEU A 183 3.43 -12.49 1.90
N VAL A 184 3.54 -11.19 1.81
CA VAL A 184 2.68 -10.22 2.52
C VAL A 184 1.77 -9.54 1.52
N SER A 185 0.47 -9.45 1.84
CA SER A 185 -0.52 -8.71 1.04
C SER A 185 -1.29 -7.74 1.92
N LEU A 186 -1.28 -6.46 1.54
CA LEU A 186 -1.95 -5.36 2.24
C LEU A 186 -2.94 -4.69 1.28
N GLY A 187 -4.14 -5.27 1.15
CA GLY A 187 -5.22 -4.70 0.34
C GLY A 187 -4.96 -4.66 -1.17
N GLY A 188 -4.09 -5.52 -1.69
CA GLY A 188 -3.74 -5.57 -3.12
C GLY A 188 -2.30 -5.17 -3.41
N ASP A 189 -1.59 -4.59 -2.43
CA ASP A 189 -0.16 -4.37 -2.47
C ASP A 189 0.51 -5.63 -1.90
N ILE A 190 1.27 -6.34 -2.73
CA ILE A 190 1.84 -7.64 -2.42
C ILE A 190 3.36 -7.58 -2.56
N ALA A 191 4.07 -8.06 -1.54
CA ALA A 191 5.51 -8.25 -1.57
C ALA A 191 5.88 -9.68 -1.23
N VAL A 192 6.96 -10.19 -1.82
CA VAL A 192 7.48 -11.52 -1.55
C VAL A 192 8.96 -11.46 -1.22
N ALA A 193 9.39 -12.25 -0.24
CA ALA A 193 10.78 -12.34 0.20
C ALA A 193 11.14 -13.78 0.64
N GLY A 194 12.42 -14.06 0.80
CA GLY A 194 12.94 -15.38 1.12
C GLY A 194 12.83 -16.35 -0.04
N GLU A 195 12.93 -17.66 0.25
CA GLU A 195 12.89 -18.69 -0.77
C GLU A 195 11.46 -18.89 -1.28
N ALA A 196 11.25 -18.62 -2.57
CA ALA A 196 9.96 -18.80 -3.20
C ALA A 196 9.58 -20.29 -3.31
N PRO A 197 8.29 -20.64 -3.24
CA PRO A 197 7.84 -21.99 -3.51
C PRO A 197 8.15 -22.39 -4.97
N ARG A 198 8.24 -23.68 -5.21
CA ARG A 198 8.48 -24.18 -6.58
C ARG A 198 7.39 -23.67 -7.53
N GLY A 199 7.81 -22.99 -8.60
CA GLY A 199 6.91 -22.34 -9.57
C GLY A 199 6.53 -20.90 -9.18
N GLY A 200 7.07 -20.36 -8.10
CA GLY A 200 6.80 -19.01 -7.63
C GLY A 200 5.52 -18.88 -6.80
N TRP A 201 5.27 -17.69 -6.32
CA TRP A 201 4.06 -17.31 -5.62
C TRP A 201 2.94 -17.07 -6.63
N SER A 202 1.91 -17.87 -6.60
CA SER A 202 0.75 -17.73 -7.50
C SER A 202 -0.21 -16.70 -6.93
N ILE A 203 -0.37 -15.59 -7.62
CA ILE A 203 -1.22 -14.46 -7.24
C ILE A 203 -2.36 -14.36 -8.24
N ARG A 204 -3.59 -14.33 -7.72
CA ARG A 204 -4.77 -14.06 -8.56
C ARG A 204 -4.95 -12.56 -8.68
N VAL A 205 -4.96 -12.08 -9.91
CA VAL A 205 -5.32 -10.72 -10.30
C VAL A 205 -6.74 -10.73 -10.82
N GLN A 206 -7.59 -9.84 -10.33
CA GLN A 206 -9.00 -9.80 -10.70
C GLN A 206 -9.52 -8.37 -10.81
N ASP A 207 -10.51 -8.18 -11.67
CA ASP A 207 -11.08 -6.86 -11.95
C ASP A 207 -11.89 -6.30 -10.77
N VAL A 208 -12.60 -7.16 -10.05
CA VAL A 208 -13.41 -6.77 -8.90
C VAL A 208 -12.75 -7.29 -7.62
N THR A 209 -12.42 -6.37 -6.72
CA THR A 209 -11.92 -6.71 -5.39
C THR A 209 -13.06 -7.28 -4.56
N GLY A 210 -12.93 -8.51 -4.09
CA GLY A 210 -13.93 -9.20 -3.27
C GLY A 210 -13.26 -10.09 -2.23
N ASP A 211 -14.07 -10.89 -1.56
CA ASP A 211 -13.59 -11.91 -0.65
C ASP A 211 -12.63 -12.86 -1.38
N PRO A 212 -11.38 -13.04 -0.90
CA PRO A 212 -10.40 -13.93 -1.53
C PRO A 212 -10.85 -15.39 -1.63
N HIS A 213 -11.87 -15.78 -0.87
CA HIS A 213 -12.45 -17.13 -0.89
C HIS A 213 -13.63 -17.28 -1.86
N THR A 214 -14.16 -16.16 -2.38
CA THR A 214 -15.27 -16.17 -3.32
C THR A 214 -14.72 -16.08 -4.75
N PRO A 215 -15.16 -16.96 -5.69
CA PRO A 215 -14.80 -16.82 -7.10
C PRO A 215 -15.21 -15.44 -7.62
N SER A 216 -14.28 -14.75 -8.30
CA SER A 216 -14.60 -13.49 -8.96
C SER A 216 -15.63 -13.72 -10.06
N ALA A 217 -16.68 -12.92 -10.09
CA ALA A 217 -17.67 -12.92 -11.17
C ALA A 217 -17.16 -12.26 -12.48
N GLY A 218 -15.92 -11.76 -12.49
CA GLY A 218 -15.31 -11.02 -13.61
C GLY A 218 -14.03 -11.65 -14.13
N PRO A 219 -13.39 -11.01 -15.11
CA PRO A 219 -12.10 -11.44 -15.64
C PRO A 219 -11.06 -11.56 -14.52
N SER A 220 -10.32 -12.67 -14.53
CA SER A 220 -9.22 -12.90 -13.61
C SER A 220 -8.08 -13.62 -14.30
N GLY A 221 -6.85 -13.39 -13.82
CA GLY A 221 -5.65 -14.08 -14.28
C GLY A 221 -4.80 -14.55 -13.11
N LEU A 222 -3.88 -15.48 -13.39
CA LEU A 222 -2.87 -15.91 -12.43
C LEU A 222 -1.50 -15.40 -12.88
N ILE A 223 -0.79 -14.78 -11.97
CA ILE A 223 0.58 -14.31 -12.16
C ILE A 223 1.45 -15.05 -11.14
N ALA A 224 2.61 -15.55 -11.56
CA ALA A 224 3.60 -16.15 -10.67
C ALA A 224 4.82 -15.22 -10.56
N ILE A 225 5.21 -14.87 -9.34
CA ILE A 225 6.42 -14.09 -9.06
C ILE A 225 7.32 -14.86 -8.09
N THR A 226 8.62 -14.74 -8.26
CA THR A 226 9.61 -15.37 -7.36
C THR A 226 10.30 -14.38 -6.45
N LYS A 227 10.25 -13.08 -6.80
CA LYS A 227 10.83 -11.95 -6.05
C LYS A 227 10.11 -10.67 -6.41
N GLY A 228 10.30 -9.62 -5.61
CA GLY A 228 9.70 -8.30 -5.83
C GLY A 228 8.27 -8.22 -5.33
N GLY A 229 7.44 -7.47 -6.02
CA GLY A 229 6.07 -7.23 -5.59
C GLY A 229 5.09 -7.03 -6.75
N LEU A 230 3.82 -6.96 -6.37
CA LEU A 230 2.71 -6.66 -7.26
C LEU A 230 1.80 -5.66 -6.55
N ALA A 231 1.39 -4.62 -7.24
CA ALA A 231 0.39 -3.68 -6.73
C ALA A 231 -0.83 -3.64 -7.65
N THR A 232 -1.99 -3.38 -7.05
CA THR A 232 -3.25 -3.24 -7.78
C THR A 232 -3.97 -1.97 -7.32
N SER A 233 -4.26 -1.08 -8.25
CA SER A 233 -5.09 0.10 -8.03
C SER A 233 -6.41 -0.02 -8.78
N SER A 234 -7.50 0.40 -8.13
CA SER A 234 -8.83 0.37 -8.72
C SER A 234 -9.62 1.62 -8.36
N THR A 235 -10.30 2.20 -9.35
CA THR A 235 -11.23 3.32 -9.16
C THR A 235 -12.59 2.87 -8.63
N THR A 236 -12.83 1.58 -8.45
CA THR A 236 -14.13 1.03 -8.04
C THR A 236 -14.23 0.71 -6.55
N ALA A 237 -13.10 0.48 -5.86
CA ALA A 237 -13.11 -0.04 -4.49
C ALA A 237 -13.45 1.00 -3.42
N ARG A 238 -13.05 2.27 -3.62
CA ARG A 238 -13.28 3.37 -2.69
C ARG A 238 -13.96 4.52 -3.42
N ARG A 239 -15.29 4.44 -3.51
CA ARG A 239 -16.14 5.41 -4.21
C ARG A 239 -17.22 5.94 -3.28
N TRP A 240 -17.52 7.23 -3.40
CA TRP A 240 -18.62 7.91 -2.70
C TRP A 240 -19.23 8.96 -3.62
N GLN A 241 -20.34 9.57 -3.22
CA GLN A 241 -21.01 10.62 -4.01
C GLN A 241 -20.98 11.95 -3.26
N ARG A 242 -20.77 13.02 -4.02
CA ARG A 242 -20.89 14.41 -3.55
C ARG A 242 -21.67 15.22 -4.57
N GLY A 243 -22.87 15.69 -4.17
CA GLY A 243 -23.70 16.54 -5.02
C GLY A 243 -24.14 15.91 -6.35
N GLY A 244 -24.20 14.59 -6.42
CA GLY A 244 -24.48 13.84 -7.65
C GLY A 244 -23.23 13.36 -8.40
N ASP A 245 -22.06 13.94 -8.14
CA ASP A 245 -20.80 13.53 -8.75
C ASP A 245 -20.22 12.31 -8.03
N ILE A 246 -19.64 11.40 -8.80
CA ILE A 246 -18.94 10.22 -8.29
C ILE A 246 -17.50 10.62 -7.97
N MET A 247 -17.11 10.37 -6.72
CA MET A 247 -15.75 10.57 -6.24
C MET A 247 -15.06 9.22 -6.05
N HIS A 248 -13.74 9.17 -6.20
CA HIS A 248 -12.88 8.06 -5.80
C HIS A 248 -11.55 8.58 -5.28
N HIS A 249 -10.79 7.71 -4.64
CA HIS A 249 -9.59 8.09 -3.87
C HIS A 249 -8.33 8.32 -4.73
N ILE A 250 -8.35 7.96 -6.01
CA ILE A 250 -7.23 8.20 -6.92
C ILE A 250 -7.43 9.60 -7.52
N LEU A 251 -6.57 10.54 -7.12
CA LEU A 251 -6.66 11.93 -7.54
C LEU A 251 -5.63 12.25 -8.60
N ASP A 252 -5.98 13.13 -9.54
CA ASP A 252 -5.03 13.80 -10.42
C ASP A 252 -4.32 14.92 -9.62
N PRO A 253 -3.00 14.86 -9.41
CA PRO A 253 -2.27 15.87 -8.64
C PRO A 253 -2.33 17.27 -9.23
N ARG A 254 -2.57 17.40 -10.52
CA ARG A 254 -2.65 18.70 -11.22
C ARG A 254 -3.93 19.44 -10.90
N THR A 255 -5.01 18.68 -10.66
CA THR A 255 -6.34 19.25 -10.43
C THR A 255 -6.81 19.10 -8.99
N GLY A 256 -6.24 18.14 -8.22
CA GLY A 256 -6.71 17.73 -6.90
C GLY A 256 -8.10 17.08 -6.92
N ARG A 257 -8.58 16.64 -8.09
CA ARG A 257 -9.87 15.98 -8.31
C ARG A 257 -9.67 14.50 -8.62
N PRO A 258 -10.73 13.67 -8.53
CA PRO A 258 -10.65 12.30 -9.02
C PRO A 258 -10.14 12.27 -10.46
N ALA A 259 -9.17 11.40 -10.72
CA ALA A 259 -8.56 11.26 -12.04
C ALA A 259 -9.58 10.69 -13.04
N ASP A 260 -9.62 11.26 -14.24
CA ASP A 260 -10.34 10.67 -15.36
C ASP A 260 -9.57 9.45 -15.85
N SER A 261 -10.06 8.26 -15.51
CA SER A 261 -9.38 7.02 -15.87
C SER A 261 -10.18 6.20 -16.87
N ILE A 262 -9.52 5.80 -17.95
CA ILE A 262 -10.04 4.82 -18.91
C ILE A 262 -9.93 3.39 -18.38
N TRP A 263 -9.10 3.16 -17.38
CA TRP A 263 -8.88 1.87 -16.74
C TRP A 263 -9.60 1.80 -15.39
N ARG A 264 -10.39 0.74 -15.20
CA ARG A 264 -11.06 0.49 -13.93
C ARG A 264 -10.12 -0.07 -12.88
N THR A 265 -9.28 -1.01 -13.29
CA THR A 265 -8.33 -1.70 -12.44
C THR A 265 -7.05 -1.95 -13.22
N VAL A 266 -5.91 -1.66 -12.58
CA VAL A 266 -4.57 -1.89 -13.15
C VAL A 266 -3.74 -2.64 -12.12
N SER A 267 -3.05 -3.68 -12.57
CA SER A 267 -2.09 -4.43 -11.75
C SER A 267 -0.73 -4.45 -12.42
N VAL A 268 0.31 -4.17 -11.66
CA VAL A 268 1.70 -4.13 -12.12
C VAL A 268 2.56 -4.99 -11.21
N ALA A 269 3.50 -5.74 -11.79
CA ALA A 269 4.56 -6.44 -11.07
C ALA A 269 5.91 -5.74 -11.31
N ALA A 270 6.70 -5.55 -10.25
CA ALA A 270 7.98 -4.87 -10.31
C ALA A 270 8.99 -5.44 -9.29
N GLY A 271 10.15 -4.81 -9.16
CA GLY A 271 11.19 -5.19 -8.21
C GLY A 271 10.80 -5.05 -6.74
N SER A 272 9.76 -4.25 -6.44
CA SER A 272 9.15 -4.09 -5.12
C SER A 272 7.66 -3.76 -5.29
N ALA A 273 6.86 -3.90 -4.23
CA ALA A 273 5.46 -3.47 -4.24
C ALA A 273 5.35 -1.94 -4.38
N LEU A 274 6.27 -1.19 -3.80
CA LEU A 274 6.34 0.26 -3.93
C LEU A 274 6.61 0.70 -5.37
N ASP A 275 7.56 0.07 -6.06
CA ASP A 275 7.84 0.38 -7.46
C ASP A 275 6.66 -0.04 -8.36
N ALA A 276 6.05 -1.20 -8.09
CA ALA A 276 4.85 -1.66 -8.80
C ALA A 276 3.70 -0.65 -8.67
N LEU A 277 3.42 -0.15 -7.45
CA LEU A 277 2.42 0.88 -7.21
C LEU A 277 2.73 2.17 -7.97
N SER A 278 3.99 2.62 -7.93
CA SER A 278 4.40 3.85 -8.61
C SER A 278 4.21 3.76 -10.13
N LEU A 279 4.55 2.61 -10.73
CA LEU A 279 4.40 2.35 -12.17
C LEU A 279 2.95 2.33 -12.66
N ILE A 280 1.98 2.02 -11.79
CA ILE A 280 0.55 2.07 -12.15
C ILE A 280 0.13 3.48 -12.60
N HIS A 281 0.72 4.50 -12.01
CA HIS A 281 0.35 5.90 -12.23
C HIS A 281 1.11 6.59 -13.37
N ILE A 282 2.05 5.90 -13.97
CA ILE A 282 2.74 6.35 -15.20
C ILE A 282 1.94 5.94 -16.43
#